data_16eac33d3c07c811a6db2fe2c8ea5f72
#
_entry.id   16eac33d3c07c811a6db2fe2c8ea5f72
#
_cell.length_a   1.000
_cell.length_b   1.000
_cell.length_c   1.000
_cell.angle_alpha   90.00
_cell.angle_beta   90.00
_cell.angle_gamma   90.00
#
_symmetry.space_group_name_H-M   'P 1'
#
loop_
_entity.id
_entity.type
_entity.pdbx_description
1 polymer ?
#
loop_
_entity_poly.entity_id
_entity_poly.type
_entity_poly.pdbx_seq_one_letter_code
_entity_poly.pdbx_strand_id
1 'polypeptide(L)'
;MLSRLVLTDFRNHADLTLMPGSGFVVLTGENGAGKTNILEAVSLLAPGRGLRRAALGEMARQGGAGSFGVAATLFPSRLREGSGEGATYVLASAPEESAPLPRPLPQAGGELEAQGQIQAPVDVATGTLASAPERRIVRIQGATTTANALVEWLTILWLTPAMDRLFVAPAGERRGFLDRLTLALAPAHAHHAARYDAAMRARNRLLADEGRPDADWLSALEAQMAEHGAAVDAARRETVTLLGTRLAEQDDGPFPRAGLALEGWAGDTTRLQVDLAQSRARDAAAGRTLSGPHRVDLIVTHLDKARAASLASTGEQKALLLGIVLAHADLVAERTGQPPVLLLDEVAAHLDPSRRAALFTRLAGRGQVWMTGTEDALFDAIDGRATRIAVGR
;
A
#
# COMPACT_ATOMS: atom_id res chain seq x y z
N MET A 1 5.43 -9.74 8.46
CA MET A 1 5.77 -8.61 9.37
C MET A 1 7.24 -8.27 9.27
N LEU A 2 7.61 -7.01 9.53
CA LEU A 2 9.00 -6.57 9.57
C LEU A 2 9.60 -6.91 10.94
N SER A 3 10.78 -7.51 10.96
CA SER A 3 11.55 -7.75 12.20
C SER A 3 12.77 -6.83 12.29
N ARG A 4 13.25 -6.33 11.15
CA ARG A 4 14.34 -5.37 11.05
C ARG A 4 14.04 -4.36 9.94
N LEU A 5 14.37 -3.10 10.16
CA LEU A 5 14.32 -2.03 9.17
C LEU A 5 15.65 -1.26 9.23
N VAL A 6 16.27 -1.07 8.07
CA VAL A 6 17.53 -0.31 7.92
C VAL A 6 17.31 0.80 6.89
N LEU A 7 17.63 2.02 7.25
CA LEU A 7 17.62 3.21 6.39
C LEU A 7 19.04 3.70 6.21
N THR A 8 19.43 4.01 4.99
CA THR A 8 20.72 4.61 4.65
C THR A 8 20.49 5.83 3.78
N ASP A 9 20.99 6.98 4.21
CA ASP A 9 20.85 8.28 3.55
C ASP A 9 19.41 8.60 3.08
N PHE A 10 18.42 8.25 3.92
CA PHE A 10 17.00 8.45 3.62
C PHE A 10 16.44 9.66 4.35
N ARG A 11 15.98 10.68 3.63
CA ARG A 11 15.40 11.91 4.16
C ARG A 11 16.35 12.62 5.15
N ASN A 12 16.03 12.59 6.45
CA ASN A 12 16.86 13.15 7.52
C ASN A 12 17.71 12.09 8.25
N HIS A 13 17.57 10.81 7.90
CA HIS A 13 18.28 9.70 8.51
C HIS A 13 19.54 9.35 7.70
N ALA A 14 20.72 9.54 8.27
CA ALA A 14 21.99 9.13 7.66
C ALA A 14 22.12 7.61 7.69
N ASP A 15 21.94 7.04 8.87
CA ASP A 15 21.87 5.61 9.14
C ASP A 15 20.92 5.37 10.30
N LEU A 16 19.98 4.45 10.13
CA LEU A 16 19.00 4.10 11.16
C LEU A 16 18.71 2.61 11.07
N THR A 17 18.86 1.90 12.17
CA THR A 17 18.43 0.51 12.29
C THR A 17 17.38 0.39 13.38
N LEU A 18 16.22 -0.20 13.05
CA LEU A 18 15.14 -0.47 13.96
C LEU A 18 14.82 -1.96 13.99
N MET A 19 14.44 -2.45 15.19
CA MET A 19 14.00 -3.82 15.43
C MET A 19 12.53 -3.80 15.91
N PRO A 20 11.56 -3.64 14.99
CA PRO A 20 10.15 -3.57 15.34
C PRO A 20 9.61 -4.93 15.81
N GLY A 21 8.75 -4.92 16.82
CA GLY A 21 7.99 -6.10 17.26
C GLY A 21 6.84 -6.44 16.31
N SER A 22 6.13 -7.51 16.62
CA SER A 22 5.05 -8.07 15.80
C SER A 22 3.71 -7.32 15.89
N GLY A 23 3.52 -6.51 16.92
CA GLY A 23 2.28 -5.79 17.20
C GLY A 23 2.38 -4.29 16.89
N PHE A 24 2.09 -3.47 17.90
CA PHE A 24 2.22 -2.03 17.78
C PHE A 24 3.67 -1.58 17.78
N VAL A 25 4.00 -0.70 16.82
CA VAL A 25 5.27 0.03 16.75
C VAL A 25 4.95 1.51 16.83
N VAL A 26 5.29 2.13 17.95
CA VAL A 26 4.95 3.52 18.26
C VAL A 26 6.19 4.39 18.12
N LEU A 27 6.14 5.35 17.22
CA LEU A 27 7.20 6.34 16.97
C LEU A 27 6.80 7.66 17.60
N THR A 28 7.52 8.10 18.65
CA THR A 28 7.25 9.37 19.34
C THR A 28 8.43 10.33 19.18
N GLY A 29 8.17 11.62 19.34
CA GLY A 29 9.17 12.67 19.23
C GLY A 29 8.59 13.99 18.71
N GLU A 30 9.38 15.03 18.68
CA GLU A 30 8.99 16.35 18.24
C GLU A 30 8.58 16.39 16.76
N ASN A 31 7.86 17.46 16.37
CA ASN A 31 7.55 17.70 14.97
C ASN A 31 8.85 17.92 14.17
N GLY A 32 8.96 17.27 13.02
CA GLY A 32 10.19 17.33 12.23
C GLY A 32 11.26 16.30 12.59
N ALA A 33 11.13 15.53 13.69
CA ALA A 33 12.11 14.51 14.10
C ALA A 33 12.32 13.37 13.08
N GLY A 34 11.43 13.21 12.11
CA GLY A 34 11.57 12.18 11.07
C GLY A 34 10.65 10.98 11.25
N LYS A 35 9.68 11.00 12.16
CA LYS A 35 8.70 9.92 12.37
C LYS A 35 8.00 9.50 11.07
N THR A 36 7.41 10.46 10.37
CA THR A 36 6.75 10.23 9.07
C THR A 36 7.74 9.74 8.00
N ASN A 37 9.02 10.14 8.09
CA ASN A 37 10.06 9.65 7.16
C ASN A 37 10.32 8.14 7.36
N ILE A 38 10.25 7.63 8.58
CA ILE A 38 10.32 6.19 8.86
C ILE A 38 9.11 5.47 8.25
N LEU A 39 7.89 5.98 8.44
CA LEU A 39 6.70 5.41 7.79
C LEU A 39 6.80 5.46 6.26
N GLU A 40 7.34 6.56 5.70
CA GLU A 40 7.57 6.69 4.27
C GLU A 40 8.53 5.60 3.76
N ALA A 41 9.61 5.34 4.48
CA ALA A 41 10.55 4.28 4.16
C ALA A 41 9.88 2.90 4.16
N VAL A 42 9.09 2.57 5.20
CA VAL A 42 8.32 1.32 5.23
C VAL A 42 7.38 1.24 4.04
N SER A 43 6.67 2.32 3.69
CA SER A 43 5.74 2.34 2.56
C SER A 43 6.39 2.09 1.19
N LEU A 44 7.70 2.32 1.07
CA LEU A 44 8.47 1.99 -0.14
C LEU A 44 8.75 0.50 -0.29
N LEU A 45 8.50 -0.32 0.72
CA LEU A 45 8.55 -1.79 0.61
C LEU A 45 7.28 -2.37 -0.05
N ALA A 46 6.41 -1.51 -0.58
CA ALA A 46 5.28 -1.86 -1.44
C ALA A 46 5.47 -1.27 -2.86
N PRO A 47 4.70 -1.71 -3.86
CA PRO A 47 4.65 -1.06 -5.18
C PRO A 47 4.23 0.41 -5.09
N GLY A 48 4.65 1.21 -6.07
CA GLY A 48 4.31 2.63 -6.14
C GLY A 48 5.41 3.54 -5.56
N ARG A 49 5.06 4.78 -5.25
CA ARG A 49 5.97 5.84 -4.81
C ARG A 49 5.93 6.13 -3.30
N GLY A 50 5.46 5.18 -2.51
CA GLY A 50 5.31 5.36 -1.07
C GLY A 50 4.18 6.32 -0.69
N LEU A 51 4.08 6.62 0.60
CA LEU A 51 2.95 7.35 1.17
C LEU A 51 2.85 8.83 0.73
N ARG A 52 3.98 9.51 0.47
CA ARG A 52 4.01 10.93 0.03
C ARG A 52 4.05 11.10 -1.49
N ARG A 53 4.29 10.02 -2.26
CA ARG A 53 4.44 10.04 -3.71
C ARG A 53 5.53 11.00 -4.23
N ALA A 54 6.54 11.29 -3.41
CA ALA A 54 7.65 12.17 -3.76
C ALA A 54 8.48 11.62 -4.93
N ALA A 55 9.22 12.47 -5.61
CA ALA A 55 10.22 12.04 -6.57
C ALA A 55 11.35 11.27 -5.86
N LEU A 56 11.90 10.24 -6.49
CA LEU A 56 12.92 9.38 -5.85
C LEU A 56 14.16 10.17 -5.42
N GLY A 57 14.61 11.11 -6.26
CA GLY A 57 15.76 11.97 -5.92
C GLY A 57 15.54 12.85 -4.69
N GLU A 58 14.28 13.21 -4.37
CA GLU A 58 13.92 13.97 -3.18
C GLU A 58 13.97 13.15 -1.89
N MET A 59 14.01 11.82 -1.98
CA MET A 59 14.05 10.92 -0.84
C MET A 59 15.46 10.72 -0.29
N ALA A 60 16.49 11.00 -1.09
CA ALA A 60 17.87 10.97 -0.63
C ALA A 60 18.13 12.09 0.38
N ARG A 61 18.98 11.80 1.38
CA ARG A 61 19.37 12.77 2.43
C ARG A 61 20.13 13.94 1.81
N GLN A 62 19.75 15.16 2.18
CA GLN A 62 20.51 16.36 1.80
C GLN A 62 21.90 16.29 2.39
N GLY A 63 22.94 16.50 1.57
CA GLY A 63 24.35 16.38 1.96
C GLY A 63 24.84 14.94 2.12
N GLY A 64 24.03 13.94 1.75
CA GLY A 64 24.44 12.54 1.66
C GLY A 64 25.04 12.15 0.32
N ALA A 65 25.13 10.84 0.05
CA ALA A 65 25.75 10.28 -1.16
C ALA A 65 24.94 10.49 -2.47
N GLY A 66 23.80 11.21 -2.44
CA GLY A 66 22.90 11.41 -3.59
C GLY A 66 22.07 10.17 -3.97
N SER A 67 22.05 9.19 -3.08
CA SER A 67 21.24 7.97 -3.19
C SER A 67 20.65 7.64 -1.84
N PHE A 68 19.69 6.70 -1.80
CA PHE A 68 19.16 6.20 -0.54
C PHE A 68 18.95 4.70 -0.59
N GLY A 69 18.91 4.08 0.59
CA GLY A 69 18.57 2.68 0.78
C GLY A 69 17.54 2.48 1.87
N VAL A 70 16.58 1.58 1.62
CA VAL A 70 15.64 1.04 2.60
C VAL A 70 15.71 -0.46 2.51
N ALA A 71 16.11 -1.13 3.58
CA ALA A 71 16.14 -2.59 3.65
C ALA A 71 15.33 -3.09 4.85
N ALA A 72 14.71 -4.23 4.71
CA ALA A 72 13.94 -4.86 5.77
C ALA A 72 14.09 -6.38 5.73
N THR A 73 14.06 -7.00 6.91
CA THR A 73 13.91 -8.45 7.06
C THR A 73 12.46 -8.75 7.43
N LEU A 74 11.82 -9.61 6.65
CA LEU A 74 10.43 -10.02 6.79
C LEU A 74 10.34 -11.42 7.37
N PHE A 75 9.49 -11.60 8.38
CA PHE A 75 9.03 -12.93 8.78
C PHE A 75 7.60 -13.14 8.28
N PRO A 76 7.31 -14.28 7.63
CA PRO A 76 5.96 -14.64 7.25
C PRO A 76 5.08 -14.74 8.51
N SER A 77 4.01 -13.95 8.58
CA SER A 77 3.03 -14.04 9.67
C SER A 77 1.95 -15.02 9.26
N ARG A 78 2.03 -16.28 9.68
CA ARG A 78 0.83 -17.13 9.70
C ARG A 78 -0.04 -16.70 10.87
N LEU A 79 -1.31 -16.46 10.65
CA LEU A 79 -2.30 -16.40 11.71
C LEU A 79 -2.26 -17.75 12.43
N ARG A 80 -1.72 -17.80 13.64
CA ARG A 80 -1.82 -18.97 14.50
C ARG A 80 -3.27 -19.04 14.99
N GLU A 81 -4.01 -20.03 14.58
CA GLU A 81 -5.17 -20.47 15.32
C GLU A 81 -4.72 -20.97 16.70
N GLY A 82 -5.22 -20.33 17.74
CA GLY A 82 -5.35 -20.89 19.08
C GLY A 82 -4.14 -20.82 20.02
N SER A 83 -4.44 -20.25 21.16
CA SER A 83 -3.86 -20.41 22.50
C SER A 83 -2.49 -19.78 22.80
N GLY A 84 -2.54 -19.08 23.94
CA GLY A 84 -1.43 -18.38 24.56
C GLY A 84 -0.31 -19.31 24.99
N GLU A 85 0.86 -18.71 24.98
CA GLU A 85 1.91 -18.76 25.99
C GLU A 85 3.18 -18.17 25.37
N GLY A 86 3.88 -17.35 26.15
CA GLY A 86 5.05 -16.62 25.69
C GLY A 86 6.19 -17.52 25.29
N ALA A 87 6.66 -17.39 24.05
CA ALA A 87 7.90 -18.00 23.61
C ALA A 87 9.04 -16.98 23.75
N THR A 88 9.95 -17.22 24.68
CA THR A 88 11.23 -16.53 24.84
C THR A 88 12.16 -17.03 23.74
N TYR A 89 12.59 -16.14 22.84
CA TYR A 89 13.61 -16.49 21.82
C TYR A 89 14.99 -16.23 22.38
N VAL A 90 15.80 -17.30 22.48
CA VAL A 90 17.24 -17.23 22.76
C VAL A 90 17.95 -17.04 21.43
N LEU A 91 18.67 -15.93 21.29
CA LEU A 91 19.56 -15.66 20.14
C LEU A 91 20.77 -16.63 20.26
N ALA A 92 20.88 -17.57 19.33
CA ALA A 92 22.10 -18.34 19.13
C ALA A 92 23.06 -17.52 18.24
N SER A 93 24.26 -17.32 18.72
CA SER A 93 25.39 -16.69 18.03
C SER A 93 25.80 -17.51 16.79
N ALA A 94 26.12 -16.80 15.70
CA ALA A 94 26.60 -17.37 14.46
C ALA A 94 27.95 -18.08 14.64
N PRO A 95 28.21 -19.21 13.97
CA PRO A 95 29.58 -19.68 13.70
C PRO A 95 30.06 -19.20 12.32
N GLU A 96 31.27 -18.72 12.29
CA GLU A 96 32.09 -18.54 11.08
C GLU A 96 32.50 -19.91 10.50
N GLU A 97 32.75 -19.87 9.19
CA GLU A 97 33.55 -20.78 8.38
C GLU A 97 32.84 -21.66 7.33
N SER A 98 33.46 -21.54 6.20
CA SER A 98 33.35 -22.17 4.90
C SER A 98 33.10 -23.67 4.88
N ALA A 99 32.17 -24.13 4.01
CA ALA A 99 32.11 -25.50 3.54
C ALA A 99 31.48 -25.64 2.14
N PRO A 100 31.84 -26.68 1.37
CA PRO A 100 31.69 -26.77 -0.07
C PRO A 100 30.32 -27.25 -0.55
N LEU A 101 30.04 -27.02 -1.85
CA LEU A 101 28.80 -27.32 -2.61
C LEU A 101 28.27 -28.74 -2.39
N PRO A 102 26.96 -28.93 -2.22
CA PRO A 102 26.32 -30.24 -2.07
C PRO A 102 25.97 -30.91 -3.40
N ARG A 103 26.10 -32.25 -3.40
CA ARG A 103 25.76 -33.21 -4.45
C ARG A 103 24.24 -33.37 -4.63
N PRO A 104 23.76 -33.94 -5.77
CA PRO A 104 22.36 -34.03 -6.09
C PRO A 104 21.57 -35.05 -5.25
N LEU A 105 20.29 -34.76 -5.05
CA LEU A 105 19.32 -35.47 -4.23
C LEU A 105 18.86 -36.82 -4.83
N PRO A 106 18.58 -37.84 -4.03
CA PRO A 106 17.86 -39.03 -4.44
C PRO A 106 16.35 -38.82 -4.39
N GLN A 107 15.65 -39.36 -5.39
CA GLN A 107 14.18 -39.47 -5.38
C GLN A 107 13.77 -40.58 -4.42
N ALA A 108 12.87 -40.26 -3.49
CA ALA A 108 12.07 -41.29 -2.80
C ALA A 108 10.74 -40.69 -2.36
N GLY A 109 9.64 -41.32 -2.77
CA GLY A 109 8.30 -41.04 -2.30
C GLY A 109 8.14 -41.41 -0.83
N GLY A 110 7.48 -40.56 -0.10
CA GLY A 110 7.08 -40.75 1.29
C GLY A 110 6.12 -39.66 1.67
N GLU A 111 4.93 -40.02 2.13
CA GLU A 111 3.94 -39.13 2.70
C GLU A 111 4.58 -38.33 3.85
N LEU A 112 4.69 -37.01 3.66
CA LEU A 112 5.17 -36.09 4.69
C LEU A 112 3.96 -35.54 5.44
N GLU A 113 3.81 -35.99 6.68
CA GLU A 113 3.01 -35.31 7.70
C GLU A 113 3.38 -33.82 7.74
N ALA A 114 2.36 -32.95 7.72
CA ALA A 114 2.51 -31.49 7.73
C ALA A 114 3.06 -31.01 9.06
N GLN A 115 4.36 -31.15 9.28
CA GLN A 115 5.09 -30.43 10.32
C GLN A 115 5.24 -28.97 9.86
N GLY A 116 4.77 -28.02 10.68
CA GLY A 116 4.77 -26.60 10.40
C GLY A 116 6.18 -26.08 10.05
N GLN A 117 6.44 -25.92 8.76
CA GLN A 117 7.67 -25.29 8.28
C GLN A 117 7.71 -23.84 8.76
N ILE A 118 8.65 -23.51 9.64
CA ILE A 118 9.03 -22.14 9.94
C ILE A 118 9.65 -21.61 8.64
N GLN A 119 8.94 -20.77 7.93
CA GLN A 119 9.48 -20.13 6.73
C GLN A 119 10.65 -19.24 7.14
N ALA A 120 11.77 -19.37 6.43
CA ALA A 120 12.96 -18.55 6.66
C ALA A 120 12.67 -17.05 6.48
N PRO A 121 13.38 -16.17 7.19
CA PRO A 121 13.26 -14.74 7.02
C PRO A 121 13.62 -14.34 5.58
N VAL A 122 12.94 -13.33 5.05
CA VAL A 122 13.15 -12.82 3.69
C VAL A 122 13.66 -11.40 3.75
N ASP A 123 14.82 -11.16 3.14
CA ASP A 123 15.40 -9.82 3.03
C ASP A 123 14.87 -9.13 1.77
N VAL A 124 14.32 -7.95 1.97
CA VAL A 124 13.83 -7.07 0.89
C VAL A 124 14.53 -5.72 0.99
N ALA A 125 14.87 -5.13 -0.14
CA ALA A 125 15.49 -3.81 -0.18
C ALA A 125 14.99 -3.00 -1.37
N THR A 126 14.94 -1.68 -1.19
CA THR A 126 14.64 -0.72 -2.25
C THR A 126 15.48 0.53 -2.06
N GLY A 127 15.77 1.22 -3.15
CA GLY A 127 16.58 2.45 -3.10
C GLY A 127 16.91 2.95 -4.49
N THR A 128 17.90 3.85 -4.56
CA THR A 128 18.44 4.40 -5.80
C THR A 128 19.96 4.31 -5.80
N LEU A 129 20.60 4.53 -6.95
CA LEU A 129 22.03 4.74 -7.06
C LEU A 129 22.31 6.22 -7.30
N ALA A 130 23.46 6.73 -6.83
CA ALA A 130 23.88 8.10 -7.10
C ALA A 130 24.03 8.38 -8.62
N SER A 131 24.40 7.37 -9.40
CA SER A 131 24.49 7.44 -10.86
C SER A 131 23.12 7.43 -11.58
N ALA A 132 22.04 7.06 -10.87
CA ALA A 132 20.68 6.98 -11.43
C ALA A 132 19.62 7.26 -10.33
N PRO A 133 19.57 8.50 -9.80
CA PRO A 133 18.73 8.85 -8.64
C PRO A 133 17.23 8.74 -8.94
N GLU A 134 16.83 8.82 -10.21
CA GLU A 134 15.44 8.69 -10.64
C GLU A 134 15.01 7.24 -10.90
N ARG A 135 15.93 6.27 -10.78
CA ARG A 135 15.65 4.86 -11.04
C ARG A 135 15.59 4.08 -9.73
N ARG A 136 14.40 3.58 -9.41
CA ARG A 136 14.19 2.69 -8.28
C ARG A 136 14.78 1.31 -8.57
N ILE A 137 15.55 0.79 -7.62
CA ILE A 137 16.07 -0.59 -7.59
C ILE A 137 15.35 -1.31 -6.47
N VAL A 138 14.92 -2.54 -6.74
CA VAL A 138 14.32 -3.44 -5.75
C VAL A 138 15.08 -4.74 -5.74
N ARG A 139 15.35 -5.28 -4.56
CA ARG A 139 15.99 -6.57 -4.36
C ARG A 139 15.20 -7.41 -3.38
N ILE A 140 15.12 -8.71 -3.66
CA ILE A 140 14.56 -9.73 -2.76
C ILE A 140 15.60 -10.83 -2.66
N GLN A 141 16.04 -11.15 -1.44
CA GLN A 141 17.13 -12.10 -1.19
C GLN A 141 18.40 -11.79 -2.04
N GLY A 142 18.74 -10.49 -2.15
CA GLY A 142 19.87 -10.01 -2.95
C GLY A 142 19.63 -9.94 -4.47
N ALA A 143 18.68 -10.66 -5.03
CA ALA A 143 18.36 -10.64 -6.45
C ALA A 143 17.55 -9.40 -6.86
N THR A 144 17.95 -8.73 -7.94
CA THR A 144 17.23 -7.58 -8.49
C THR A 144 15.91 -8.02 -9.12
N THR A 145 14.82 -7.32 -8.79
CA THR A 145 13.46 -7.62 -9.26
C THR A 145 12.65 -6.34 -9.49
N THR A 146 11.39 -6.49 -9.84
CA THR A 146 10.45 -5.36 -10.00
C THR A 146 9.81 -4.98 -8.67
N ALA A 147 9.34 -3.72 -8.55
CA ALA A 147 8.61 -3.30 -7.37
C ALA A 147 7.30 -4.09 -7.16
N ASN A 148 6.70 -4.63 -8.22
CA ASN A 148 5.48 -5.41 -8.13
C ASN A 148 5.71 -6.77 -7.42
N ALA A 149 6.90 -7.33 -7.48
CA ALA A 149 7.23 -8.57 -6.77
C ALA A 149 7.17 -8.44 -5.23
N LEU A 150 7.25 -7.22 -4.69
CA LEU A 150 7.11 -6.99 -3.25
C LEU A 150 5.74 -7.37 -2.70
N VAL A 151 4.67 -7.31 -3.53
CA VAL A 151 3.29 -7.63 -3.10
C VAL A 151 3.15 -9.07 -2.62
N GLU A 152 3.95 -9.98 -3.16
CA GLU A 152 3.94 -11.39 -2.77
C GLU A 152 4.44 -11.61 -1.33
N TRP A 153 5.21 -10.66 -0.80
CA TRP A 153 5.85 -10.75 0.50
C TRP A 153 5.23 -9.85 1.57
N LEU A 154 4.71 -8.70 1.15
CA LEU A 154 4.26 -7.68 2.10
C LEU A 154 3.16 -6.82 1.51
N THR A 155 2.03 -6.78 2.17
CA THR A 155 0.97 -5.81 1.90
C THR A 155 1.04 -4.69 2.93
N ILE A 156 1.06 -3.44 2.45
CA ILE A 156 1.14 -2.25 3.31
C ILE A 156 -0.03 -1.33 2.99
N LEU A 157 -0.77 -0.96 4.03
CA LEU A 157 -1.83 0.04 3.96
C LEU A 157 -1.46 1.22 4.85
N TRP A 158 -1.86 2.42 4.46
CA TRP A 158 -1.54 3.60 5.25
C TRP A 158 -2.65 4.62 5.29
N LEU A 159 -2.66 5.37 6.37
CA LEU A 159 -3.47 6.55 6.59
C LEU A 159 -2.56 7.69 7.05
N THR A 160 -2.66 8.84 6.39
CA THR A 160 -1.84 10.02 6.66
C THR A 160 -2.73 11.27 6.78
N PRO A 161 -2.28 12.34 7.44
CA PRO A 161 -3.03 13.59 7.54
C PRO A 161 -3.41 14.19 6.17
N ALA A 162 -2.59 13.98 5.13
CA ALA A 162 -2.92 14.42 3.77
C ALA A 162 -4.21 13.80 3.22
N MET A 163 -4.59 12.62 3.71
CA MET A 163 -5.80 11.91 3.30
C MET A 163 -7.07 12.38 4.04
N ASP A 164 -6.96 13.19 5.07
CA ASP A 164 -8.10 13.73 5.84
C ASP A 164 -9.12 14.47 4.95
N ARG A 165 -8.66 15.01 3.84
CA ARG A 165 -9.49 15.73 2.86
C ARG A 165 -9.83 14.90 1.62
N LEU A 166 -9.66 13.58 1.66
CA LEU A 166 -9.82 12.69 0.50
C LEU A 166 -11.21 12.83 -0.14
N PHE A 167 -12.26 12.94 0.64
CA PHE A 167 -13.63 12.98 0.12
C PHE A 167 -14.00 14.31 -0.54
N VAL A 168 -13.28 15.39 -0.24
CA VAL A 168 -13.42 16.70 -0.90
C VAL A 168 -12.31 16.97 -1.92
N ALA A 169 -11.31 16.11 -2.02
CA ALA A 169 -10.21 16.22 -2.97
C ALA A 169 -10.67 15.94 -4.41
N PRO A 170 -9.87 16.26 -5.43
CA PRO A 170 -10.16 15.86 -6.82
C PRO A 170 -10.30 14.34 -6.97
N ALA A 171 -11.12 13.89 -7.94
CA ALA A 171 -11.37 12.49 -8.25
C ALA A 171 -10.07 11.65 -8.45
N GLY A 172 -8.98 12.28 -8.92
CA GLY A 172 -7.67 11.64 -9.07
C GLY A 172 -7.09 11.10 -7.76
N GLU A 173 -7.28 11.82 -6.66
CA GLU A 173 -6.82 11.38 -5.34
C GLU A 173 -7.67 10.21 -4.83
N ARG A 174 -8.99 10.25 -5.01
CA ARG A 174 -9.89 9.14 -4.66
C ARG A 174 -9.60 7.90 -5.49
N ARG A 175 -9.30 8.04 -6.81
CA ARG A 175 -8.83 6.91 -7.63
C ARG A 175 -7.53 6.33 -7.12
N GLY A 176 -6.55 7.19 -6.80
CA GLY A 176 -5.28 6.72 -6.26
C GLY A 176 -5.41 6.02 -4.90
N PHE A 177 -6.41 6.39 -4.09
CA PHE A 177 -6.78 5.68 -2.88
C PHE A 177 -7.39 4.32 -3.21
N LEU A 178 -8.39 4.29 -4.12
CA LEU A 178 -9.01 3.05 -4.58
C LEU A 178 -8.00 2.08 -5.19
N ASP A 179 -7.09 2.56 -6.06
CA ASP A 179 -6.07 1.71 -6.68
C ASP A 179 -5.16 1.03 -5.66
N ARG A 180 -4.85 1.72 -4.56
CA ARG A 180 -4.07 1.15 -3.46
C ARG A 180 -4.85 0.07 -2.71
N LEU A 181 -6.15 0.27 -2.46
CA LEU A 181 -7.00 -0.76 -1.88
C LEU A 181 -7.12 -1.96 -2.83
N THR A 182 -7.35 -1.70 -4.12
CA THR A 182 -7.45 -2.74 -5.14
C THR A 182 -6.15 -3.55 -5.25
N LEU A 183 -5.00 -2.91 -5.23
CA LEU A 183 -3.69 -3.57 -5.30
C LEU A 183 -3.47 -4.59 -4.19
N ALA A 184 -3.95 -4.30 -2.97
CA ALA A 184 -3.80 -5.19 -1.83
C ALA A 184 -4.64 -6.49 -1.96
N LEU A 185 -5.72 -6.46 -2.75
CA LEU A 185 -6.60 -7.62 -3.01
C LEU A 185 -6.30 -8.29 -4.35
N ALA A 186 -5.85 -7.53 -5.33
CA ALA A 186 -5.58 -7.97 -6.69
C ALA A 186 -4.18 -7.51 -7.15
N PRO A 187 -3.10 -8.25 -6.84
CA PRO A 187 -1.72 -7.85 -7.18
C PRO A 187 -1.47 -7.53 -8.66
N ALA A 188 -2.18 -8.20 -9.57
CA ALA A 188 -2.10 -7.95 -11.01
C ALA A 188 -2.58 -6.52 -11.40
N HIS A 189 -3.34 -5.84 -10.53
CA HIS A 189 -3.83 -4.49 -10.78
C HIS A 189 -2.72 -3.50 -11.13
N ALA A 190 -1.56 -3.57 -10.45
CA ALA A 190 -0.42 -2.69 -10.75
C ALA A 190 0.11 -2.87 -12.18
N HIS A 191 0.16 -4.11 -12.69
CA HIS A 191 0.58 -4.40 -14.06
C HIS A 191 -0.40 -3.80 -15.07
N HIS A 192 -1.71 -4.05 -14.89
CA HIS A 192 -2.73 -3.54 -15.80
C HIS A 192 -2.82 -2.01 -15.78
N ALA A 193 -2.76 -1.39 -14.60
CA ALA A 193 -2.76 0.07 -14.48
C ALA A 193 -1.54 0.71 -15.19
N ALA A 194 -0.34 0.16 -14.99
CA ALA A 194 0.87 0.66 -15.64
C ALA A 194 0.82 0.54 -17.17
N ARG A 195 0.33 -0.58 -17.70
CA ARG A 195 0.16 -0.81 -19.15
C ARG A 195 -0.89 0.09 -19.74
N TYR A 196 -2.04 0.23 -19.09
CA TYR A 196 -3.09 1.15 -19.48
C TYR A 196 -2.58 2.60 -19.58
N ASP A 197 -1.91 3.07 -18.53
CA ASP A 197 -1.36 4.42 -18.49
C ASP A 197 -0.29 4.67 -19.56
N ALA A 198 0.56 3.69 -19.84
CA ALA A 198 1.58 3.79 -20.87
C ALA A 198 0.96 3.89 -22.28
N ALA A 199 -0.01 3.03 -22.58
CA ALA A 199 -0.74 3.03 -23.85
C ALA A 199 -1.56 4.33 -24.03
N MET A 200 -2.23 4.80 -22.98
CA MET A 200 -2.98 6.06 -22.99
C MET A 200 -2.06 7.27 -23.28
N ARG A 201 -0.90 7.35 -22.62
CA ARG A 201 0.07 8.43 -22.89
C ARG A 201 0.62 8.36 -24.33
N ALA A 202 0.87 7.16 -24.85
CA ALA A 202 1.30 6.98 -26.23
C ALA A 202 0.22 7.40 -27.22
N ARG A 203 -1.04 6.97 -26.98
CA ARG A 203 -2.20 7.37 -27.78
C ARG A 203 -2.41 8.90 -27.78
N ASN A 204 -2.36 9.53 -26.59
CA ASN A 204 -2.53 10.99 -26.51
C ASN A 204 -1.43 11.74 -27.27
N ARG A 205 -0.16 11.29 -27.22
CA ARG A 205 0.92 11.89 -28.01
C ARG A 205 0.66 11.75 -29.51
N LEU A 206 0.24 10.55 -29.96
CA LEU A 206 -0.02 10.30 -31.37
C LEU A 206 -1.21 11.11 -31.89
N LEU A 207 -2.24 11.33 -31.06
CA LEU A 207 -3.39 12.19 -31.41
C LEU A 207 -3.05 13.68 -31.40
N ALA A 208 -2.01 14.11 -30.69
CA ALA A 208 -1.56 15.50 -30.63
C ALA A 208 -0.58 15.86 -31.74
N ASP A 209 -0.10 14.90 -32.54
CA ASP A 209 0.79 15.14 -33.68
C ASP A 209 0.01 15.88 -34.78
N GLU A 210 0.60 16.94 -35.34
CA GLU A 210 0.00 17.76 -36.40
C GLU A 210 -0.14 16.98 -37.73
N GLY A 211 0.53 15.85 -37.88
CA GLY A 211 0.37 14.92 -38.98
C GLY A 211 -0.92 14.14 -38.93
N ARG A 212 -1.21 13.35 -39.99
CA ARG A 212 -2.29 12.35 -39.93
C ARG A 212 -1.80 11.16 -39.15
N PRO A 213 -2.38 10.89 -37.95
CA PRO A 213 -1.93 9.77 -37.12
C PRO A 213 -2.05 8.43 -37.84
N ASP A 214 -1.07 7.56 -37.69
CA ASP A 214 -1.12 6.20 -38.19
C ASP A 214 -2.31 5.45 -37.52
N ALA A 215 -3.29 5.07 -38.39
CA ALA A 215 -4.54 4.46 -37.92
C ALA A 215 -4.33 3.07 -37.32
N ASP A 216 -3.37 2.31 -37.82
CA ASP A 216 -3.07 0.96 -37.37
C ASP A 216 -2.37 1.04 -35.99
N TRP A 217 -1.44 1.98 -35.82
CA TRP A 217 -0.80 2.21 -34.53
C TRP A 217 -1.79 2.72 -33.48
N LEU A 218 -2.68 3.65 -33.82
CA LEU A 218 -3.77 4.06 -32.94
C LEU A 218 -4.62 2.87 -32.51
N SER A 219 -5.01 2.02 -33.46
CA SER A 219 -5.84 0.84 -33.20
C SER A 219 -5.13 -0.16 -32.28
N ALA A 220 -3.83 -0.36 -32.44
CA ALA A 220 -3.02 -1.22 -31.59
C ALA A 220 -2.93 -0.67 -30.13
N LEU A 221 -2.71 0.64 -29.98
CA LEU A 221 -2.71 1.30 -28.66
C LEU A 221 -4.08 1.23 -27.98
N GLU A 222 -5.16 1.43 -28.74
CA GLU A 222 -6.53 1.33 -28.24
C GLU A 222 -6.90 -0.08 -27.83
N ALA A 223 -6.42 -1.12 -28.54
CA ALA A 223 -6.58 -2.50 -28.13
C ALA A 223 -5.86 -2.80 -26.80
N GLN A 224 -4.63 -2.31 -26.61
CA GLN A 224 -3.92 -2.43 -25.32
C GLN A 224 -4.64 -1.66 -24.21
N MET A 225 -5.14 -0.45 -24.49
CA MET A 225 -5.93 0.30 -23.52
C MET A 225 -7.23 -0.44 -23.16
N ALA A 226 -7.89 -1.05 -24.12
CA ALA A 226 -9.12 -1.78 -23.92
C ALA A 226 -8.92 -3.01 -23.03
N GLU A 227 -7.90 -3.83 -23.32
CA GLU A 227 -7.55 -5.01 -22.54
C GLU A 227 -7.22 -4.63 -21.08
N HIS A 228 -6.24 -3.77 -20.90
CA HIS A 228 -5.77 -3.42 -19.56
C HIS A 228 -6.74 -2.50 -18.81
N GLY A 229 -7.45 -1.63 -19.51
CA GLY A 229 -8.45 -0.75 -18.91
C GLY A 229 -9.66 -1.50 -18.37
N ALA A 230 -10.17 -2.49 -19.11
CA ALA A 230 -11.24 -3.35 -18.63
C ALA A 230 -10.83 -4.14 -17.38
N ALA A 231 -9.60 -4.66 -17.35
CA ALA A 231 -9.07 -5.37 -16.17
C ALA A 231 -8.95 -4.43 -14.95
N VAL A 232 -8.52 -3.17 -15.15
CA VAL A 232 -8.48 -2.15 -14.07
C VAL A 232 -9.88 -1.86 -13.54
N ASP A 233 -10.89 -1.67 -14.41
CA ASP A 233 -12.26 -1.39 -13.97
C ASP A 233 -12.88 -2.58 -13.23
N ALA A 234 -12.70 -3.79 -13.75
CA ALA A 234 -13.19 -5.01 -13.11
C ALA A 234 -12.62 -5.20 -11.70
N ALA A 235 -11.30 -5.05 -11.52
CA ALA A 235 -10.66 -5.17 -10.23
C ALA A 235 -11.12 -4.11 -9.22
N ARG A 236 -11.32 -2.85 -9.66
CA ARG A 236 -11.86 -1.79 -8.82
C ARG A 236 -13.29 -2.08 -8.39
N ARG A 237 -14.15 -2.54 -9.31
CA ARG A 237 -15.55 -2.90 -8.99
C ARG A 237 -15.63 -4.05 -8.03
N GLU A 238 -14.85 -5.09 -8.22
CA GLU A 238 -14.75 -6.21 -7.29
C GLU A 238 -14.34 -5.72 -5.90
N THR A 239 -13.29 -4.90 -5.81
CA THR A 239 -12.83 -4.31 -4.53
C THR A 239 -13.93 -3.52 -3.85
N VAL A 240 -14.64 -2.64 -4.57
CA VAL A 240 -15.72 -1.83 -4.03
C VAL A 240 -16.89 -2.69 -3.57
N THR A 241 -17.24 -3.74 -4.31
CA THR A 241 -18.30 -4.68 -3.92
C THR A 241 -17.96 -5.42 -2.63
N LEU A 242 -16.77 -6.04 -2.58
CA LEU A 242 -16.33 -6.80 -1.40
C LEU A 242 -16.24 -5.92 -0.15
N LEU A 243 -15.61 -4.77 -0.31
CA LEU A 243 -15.43 -3.84 0.81
C LEU A 243 -16.76 -3.17 1.21
N GLY A 244 -17.63 -2.88 0.25
CA GLY A 244 -18.97 -2.34 0.51
C GLY A 244 -19.83 -3.31 1.31
N THR A 245 -19.84 -4.60 0.97
CA THR A 245 -20.51 -5.65 1.75
C THR A 245 -19.95 -5.70 3.18
N ARG A 246 -18.62 -5.73 3.34
CA ARG A 246 -17.97 -5.77 4.66
C ARG A 246 -18.32 -4.55 5.52
N LEU A 247 -18.38 -3.35 4.93
CA LEU A 247 -18.73 -2.11 5.62
C LEU A 247 -20.20 -2.07 6.02
N ALA A 248 -21.10 -2.64 5.22
CA ALA A 248 -22.54 -2.71 5.52
C ALA A 248 -22.86 -3.69 6.66
N GLU A 249 -22.06 -4.76 6.79
CA GLU A 249 -22.17 -5.79 7.84
C GLU A 249 -21.50 -5.40 9.16
N GLN A 250 -20.84 -4.24 9.24
CA GLN A 250 -20.22 -3.79 10.49
C GLN A 250 -21.28 -3.48 11.54
N ASP A 251 -21.03 -3.97 12.76
CA ASP A 251 -21.82 -3.59 13.93
C ASP A 251 -21.74 -2.08 14.20
N ASP A 252 -22.76 -1.56 14.90
CA ASP A 252 -22.73 -0.18 15.37
C ASP A 252 -21.54 0.04 16.31
N GLY A 253 -20.79 1.09 16.05
CA GLY A 253 -19.55 1.33 16.76
C GLY A 253 -19.06 2.79 16.66
N PRO A 254 -17.86 3.07 17.18
CA PRO A 254 -17.30 4.43 17.19
C PRO A 254 -16.94 4.94 15.79
N PHE A 255 -16.90 4.06 14.81
CA PHE A 255 -16.61 4.41 13.41
C PHE A 255 -17.87 4.27 12.58
N PRO A 256 -18.32 5.35 11.90
CA PRO A 256 -19.55 5.33 11.11
C PRO A 256 -19.41 4.39 9.90
N ARG A 257 -20.51 3.83 9.47
CA ARG A 257 -20.56 2.95 8.30
C ARG A 257 -20.47 3.76 7.01
N ALA A 258 -19.59 3.31 6.11
CA ALA A 258 -19.40 3.90 4.79
C ALA A 258 -20.05 3.06 3.69
N GLY A 259 -20.82 3.70 2.81
CA GLY A 259 -21.22 3.13 1.54
C GLY A 259 -20.23 3.51 0.46
N LEU A 260 -19.89 2.58 -0.43
CA LEU A 260 -18.96 2.78 -1.53
C LEU A 260 -19.65 2.54 -2.86
N ALA A 261 -19.43 3.42 -3.83
CA ALA A 261 -19.90 3.26 -5.20
C ALA A 261 -18.87 3.80 -6.20
N LEU A 262 -18.92 3.32 -7.44
CA LEU A 262 -18.14 3.88 -8.54
C LEU A 262 -19.05 4.61 -9.51
N GLU A 263 -18.70 5.83 -9.84
CA GLU A 263 -19.36 6.63 -10.87
C GLU A 263 -18.43 6.84 -12.07
N GLY A 264 -19.02 6.98 -13.26
CA GLY A 264 -18.31 7.22 -14.50
C GLY A 264 -18.31 6.02 -15.42
N TRP A 265 -17.20 5.83 -16.16
CA TRP A 265 -17.13 4.78 -17.16
C TRP A 265 -17.26 3.38 -16.55
N ALA A 266 -18.04 2.53 -17.23
CA ALA A 266 -18.19 1.11 -16.89
C ALA A 266 -18.30 0.32 -18.20
N GLY A 267 -17.58 -0.78 -18.30
CA GLY A 267 -17.64 -1.63 -19.48
C GLY A 267 -16.56 -2.72 -19.50
N ASP A 268 -16.59 -3.47 -20.59
CA ASP A 268 -15.63 -4.51 -20.90
C ASP A 268 -14.62 -4.04 -21.96
N THR A 269 -13.76 -4.95 -22.40
CA THR A 269 -12.74 -4.71 -23.43
C THR A 269 -13.38 -4.22 -24.73
N THR A 270 -14.47 -4.85 -25.19
CA THR A 270 -15.14 -4.51 -26.45
C THR A 270 -15.70 -3.09 -26.40
N ARG A 271 -16.39 -2.76 -25.30
CA ARG A 271 -16.97 -1.44 -25.10
C ARG A 271 -15.90 -0.35 -25.07
N LEU A 272 -14.79 -0.57 -24.34
CA LEU A 272 -13.71 0.43 -24.27
C LEU A 272 -13.03 0.64 -25.62
N GLN A 273 -12.80 -0.42 -26.39
CA GLN A 273 -12.22 -0.33 -27.72
C GLN A 273 -13.08 0.50 -28.66
N VAL A 274 -14.39 0.28 -28.65
CA VAL A 274 -15.36 1.04 -29.46
C VAL A 274 -15.37 2.52 -29.02
N ASP A 275 -15.47 2.77 -27.73
CA ASP A 275 -15.49 4.13 -27.17
C ASP A 275 -14.24 4.92 -27.57
N LEU A 276 -13.05 4.31 -27.50
CA LEU A 276 -11.77 4.94 -27.86
C LEU A 276 -11.69 5.24 -29.36
N ALA A 277 -12.09 4.30 -30.21
CA ALA A 277 -12.07 4.49 -31.67
C ALA A 277 -13.03 5.62 -32.10
N GLN A 278 -14.22 5.68 -31.51
CA GLN A 278 -15.23 6.71 -31.80
C GLN A 278 -14.86 8.09 -31.27
N SER A 279 -14.03 8.16 -30.21
CA SER A 279 -13.68 9.43 -29.56
C SER A 279 -12.41 10.08 -30.11
N ARG A 280 -11.70 9.50 -31.08
CA ARG A 280 -10.40 10.00 -31.59
C ARG A 280 -10.38 11.50 -31.87
N ALA A 281 -11.33 12.01 -32.66
CA ALA A 281 -11.41 13.44 -33.03
C ALA A 281 -11.65 14.34 -31.80
N ARG A 282 -12.52 13.90 -30.88
CA ARG A 282 -12.84 14.64 -29.66
C ARG A 282 -11.67 14.64 -28.69
N ASP A 283 -10.98 13.50 -28.56
CA ASP A 283 -9.81 13.35 -27.69
C ASP A 283 -8.62 14.16 -28.21
N ALA A 284 -8.41 14.19 -29.54
CA ALA A 284 -7.40 15.03 -30.19
C ALA A 284 -7.67 16.52 -29.90
N ALA A 285 -8.91 16.99 -30.10
CA ALA A 285 -9.29 18.37 -29.81
C ALA A 285 -9.14 18.73 -28.31
N ALA A 286 -9.35 17.79 -27.41
CA ALA A 286 -9.18 17.98 -25.96
C ALA A 286 -7.73 17.80 -25.48
N GLY A 287 -6.81 17.34 -26.32
CA GLY A 287 -5.42 17.00 -25.96
C GLY A 287 -5.30 15.83 -24.98
N ARG A 288 -6.36 15.02 -24.79
CA ARG A 288 -6.40 13.93 -23.81
C ARG A 288 -7.55 12.96 -24.08
N THR A 289 -7.39 11.72 -23.67
CA THR A 289 -8.45 10.70 -23.66
C THR A 289 -9.55 11.08 -22.67
N LEU A 290 -10.81 11.05 -23.09
CA LEU A 290 -11.98 11.49 -22.31
C LEU A 290 -12.83 10.33 -21.80
N SER A 291 -12.66 9.10 -22.30
CA SER A 291 -13.43 7.92 -21.91
C SER A 291 -12.52 6.81 -21.40
N GLY A 292 -12.96 6.10 -20.37
CA GLY A 292 -12.25 4.95 -19.81
C GLY A 292 -12.08 4.99 -18.28
N PRO A 293 -11.46 3.95 -17.69
CA PRO A 293 -11.36 3.77 -16.24
C PRO A 293 -10.57 4.87 -15.52
N HIS A 294 -9.73 5.64 -16.21
CA HIS A 294 -9.05 6.81 -15.64
C HIS A 294 -10.00 7.99 -15.35
N ARG A 295 -11.28 7.89 -15.76
CA ARG A 295 -12.34 8.89 -15.49
C ARG A 295 -13.33 8.47 -14.42
N VAL A 296 -13.22 7.23 -13.92
CA VAL A 296 -14.06 6.72 -12.83
C VAL A 296 -13.77 7.49 -11.54
N ASP A 297 -14.76 7.68 -10.71
CA ASP A 297 -14.65 8.27 -9.38
C ASP A 297 -15.17 7.33 -8.30
N LEU A 298 -14.55 7.35 -7.12
CA LEU A 298 -15.01 6.67 -5.92
C LEU A 298 -15.91 7.60 -5.13
N ILE A 299 -17.18 7.24 -5.03
CA ILE A 299 -18.17 7.95 -4.23
C ILE A 299 -18.31 7.26 -2.87
N VAL A 300 -18.22 8.05 -1.81
CA VAL A 300 -18.35 7.56 -0.43
C VAL A 300 -19.54 8.25 0.23
N THR A 301 -20.41 7.44 0.83
CA THR A 301 -21.61 7.88 1.55
C THR A 301 -21.53 7.52 3.02
N HIS A 302 -21.86 8.43 3.90
CA HIS A 302 -22.10 8.16 5.32
C HIS A 302 -23.48 7.49 5.44
N LEU A 303 -23.54 6.18 5.65
CA LEU A 303 -24.79 5.41 5.60
C LEU A 303 -25.78 5.84 6.70
N ASP A 304 -25.33 5.99 7.94
CA ASP A 304 -26.20 6.33 9.07
C ASP A 304 -26.85 7.73 8.94
N LYS A 305 -26.24 8.62 8.14
CA LYS A 305 -26.76 9.97 7.86
C LYS A 305 -27.31 10.15 6.46
N ALA A 306 -27.29 9.09 5.65
CA ALA A 306 -27.76 9.07 4.26
C ALA A 306 -27.26 10.27 3.42
N ARG A 307 -25.96 10.66 3.58
CA ARG A 307 -25.37 11.81 2.87
C ARG A 307 -23.97 11.52 2.35
N ALA A 308 -23.55 12.28 1.33
CA ALA A 308 -22.19 12.17 0.80
C ALA A 308 -21.14 12.46 1.90
N ALA A 309 -20.06 11.66 1.95
CA ALA A 309 -18.99 11.84 2.91
C ALA A 309 -18.31 13.21 2.80
N SER A 310 -18.28 13.82 1.61
CA SER A 310 -17.76 15.17 1.37
C SER A 310 -18.52 16.29 2.12
N LEU A 311 -19.77 16.03 2.50
CA LEU A 311 -20.62 16.95 3.27
C LEU A 311 -20.58 16.66 4.78
N ALA A 312 -19.85 15.63 5.21
CA ALA A 312 -19.67 15.31 6.61
C ALA A 312 -18.67 16.26 7.28
N SER A 313 -18.73 16.40 8.60
CA SER A 313 -17.71 17.16 9.35
C SER A 313 -16.33 16.55 9.20
N THR A 314 -15.27 17.31 9.42
CA THR A 314 -13.89 16.84 9.31
C THR A 314 -13.63 15.59 10.18
N GLY A 315 -14.16 15.59 11.42
CA GLY A 315 -14.02 14.43 12.32
C GLY A 315 -14.76 13.20 11.81
N GLU A 316 -15.94 13.37 11.19
CA GLU A 316 -16.69 12.27 10.57
C GLU A 316 -15.99 11.74 9.31
N GLN A 317 -15.42 12.62 8.48
CA GLN A 317 -14.64 12.21 7.32
C GLN A 317 -13.44 11.35 7.73
N LYS A 318 -12.71 11.75 8.77
CA LYS A 318 -11.60 10.95 9.33
C LYS A 318 -12.08 9.60 9.86
N ALA A 319 -13.19 9.60 10.59
CA ALA A 319 -13.74 8.36 11.15
C ALA A 319 -14.21 7.39 10.05
N LEU A 320 -14.89 7.91 8.99
CA LEU A 320 -15.25 7.13 7.81
C LEU A 320 -14.03 6.55 7.10
N LEU A 321 -13.01 7.37 6.86
CA LEU A 321 -11.79 6.96 6.19
C LEU A 321 -11.06 5.87 6.98
N LEU A 322 -10.95 6.05 8.30
CA LEU A 322 -10.36 5.05 9.19
C LEU A 322 -11.18 3.75 9.18
N GLY A 323 -12.51 3.83 9.25
CA GLY A 323 -13.42 2.68 9.15
C GLY A 323 -13.20 1.89 7.85
N ILE A 324 -13.07 2.59 6.71
CA ILE A 324 -12.77 1.96 5.40
C ILE A 324 -11.43 1.24 5.42
N VAL A 325 -10.36 1.88 5.94
CA VAL A 325 -9.02 1.27 5.98
C VAL A 325 -8.99 0.06 6.89
N LEU A 326 -9.66 0.10 8.05
CA LEU A 326 -9.74 -1.03 8.99
C LEU A 326 -10.53 -2.21 8.40
N ALA A 327 -11.69 -1.95 7.79
CA ALA A 327 -12.49 -2.98 7.13
C ALA A 327 -11.73 -3.62 5.96
N HIS A 328 -10.98 -2.80 5.21
CA HIS A 328 -10.14 -3.30 4.14
C HIS A 328 -8.96 -4.14 4.66
N ALA A 329 -8.34 -3.76 5.76
CA ALA A 329 -7.27 -4.55 6.39
C ALA A 329 -7.77 -5.94 6.84
N ASP A 330 -8.99 -5.99 7.41
CA ASP A 330 -9.64 -7.25 7.76
C ASP A 330 -9.89 -8.12 6.50
N LEU A 331 -10.42 -7.50 5.44
CA LEU A 331 -10.68 -8.19 4.16
C LEU A 331 -9.39 -8.74 3.52
N VAL A 332 -8.30 -7.97 3.56
CA VAL A 332 -6.99 -8.42 3.07
C VAL A 332 -6.50 -9.62 3.88
N ALA A 333 -6.56 -9.54 5.22
CA ALA A 333 -6.14 -10.64 6.09
C ALA A 333 -6.92 -11.93 5.81
N GLU A 334 -8.23 -11.83 5.61
CA GLU A 334 -9.10 -12.97 5.28
C GLU A 334 -8.76 -13.59 3.91
N ARG A 335 -8.51 -12.74 2.90
CA ARG A 335 -8.25 -13.18 1.54
C ARG A 335 -6.85 -13.75 1.32
N THR A 336 -5.86 -13.16 1.98
CA THR A 336 -4.44 -13.53 1.79
C THR A 336 -3.91 -14.47 2.87
N GLY A 337 -4.65 -14.67 3.96
CA GLY A 337 -4.17 -15.39 5.15
C GLY A 337 -3.09 -14.64 5.92
N GLN A 338 -2.80 -13.38 5.56
CA GLN A 338 -1.77 -12.56 6.20
C GLN A 338 -2.30 -11.14 6.43
N PRO A 339 -2.24 -10.63 7.68
CA PRO A 339 -2.64 -9.26 7.94
C PRO A 339 -1.65 -8.28 7.27
N PRO A 340 -2.16 -7.18 6.67
CA PRO A 340 -1.29 -6.15 6.13
C PRO A 340 -0.56 -5.40 7.24
N VAL A 341 0.58 -4.82 6.93
CA VAL A 341 1.22 -3.81 7.78
C VAL A 341 0.46 -2.51 7.66
N LEU A 342 0.02 -1.95 8.78
CA LEU A 342 -0.70 -0.68 8.83
C LEU A 342 0.25 0.45 9.24
N LEU A 343 0.25 1.56 8.49
CA LEU A 343 0.99 2.77 8.82
C LEU A 343 -0.02 3.90 9.11
N LEU A 344 -0.10 4.31 10.36
CA LEU A 344 -1.07 5.30 10.84
C LEU A 344 -0.33 6.56 11.31
N ASP A 345 -0.20 7.54 10.41
CA ASP A 345 0.53 8.77 10.66
C ASP A 345 -0.37 9.78 11.38
N GLU A 346 -0.02 10.14 12.62
CA GLU A 346 -0.73 11.10 13.50
C GLU A 346 -2.21 10.81 13.75
N VAL A 347 -2.68 9.59 13.47
CA VAL A 347 -4.11 9.23 13.58
C VAL A 347 -4.60 9.33 15.03
N ALA A 348 -3.80 8.87 16.00
CA ALA A 348 -4.16 8.87 17.42
C ALA A 348 -4.37 10.28 18.00
N ALA A 349 -3.63 11.28 17.53
CA ALA A 349 -3.71 12.66 18.00
C ALA A 349 -5.03 13.35 17.67
N HIS A 350 -5.71 12.90 16.62
CA HIS A 350 -6.94 13.51 16.12
C HIS A 350 -8.22 12.80 16.58
N LEU A 351 -8.09 11.73 17.35
CA LEU A 351 -9.23 10.98 17.91
C LEU A 351 -9.48 11.39 19.37
N ASP A 352 -10.75 11.48 19.74
CA ASP A 352 -11.14 11.55 21.14
C ASP A 352 -10.69 10.29 21.91
N PRO A 353 -10.57 10.33 23.24
CA PRO A 353 -10.08 9.19 24.04
C PRO A 353 -10.86 7.90 23.79
N SER A 354 -12.18 7.97 23.64
CA SER A 354 -13.04 6.80 23.43
C SER A 354 -12.78 6.13 22.08
N ARG A 355 -12.75 6.90 20.99
CA ARG A 355 -12.43 6.41 19.65
C ARG A 355 -11.00 5.88 19.56
N ARG A 356 -10.06 6.52 20.27
CA ARG A 356 -8.67 6.08 20.32
C ARG A 356 -8.53 4.73 21.01
N ALA A 357 -9.18 4.54 22.17
CA ALA A 357 -9.20 3.26 22.85
C ALA A 357 -9.83 2.15 21.99
N ALA A 358 -10.97 2.45 21.34
CA ALA A 358 -11.62 1.54 20.42
C ALA A 358 -10.74 1.18 19.19
N LEU A 359 -9.98 2.15 18.66
CA LEU A 359 -9.02 1.89 17.59
C LEU A 359 -7.96 0.90 18.05
N PHE A 360 -7.34 1.11 19.20
CA PHE A 360 -6.30 0.21 19.71
C PHE A 360 -6.84 -1.19 19.98
N THR A 361 -8.01 -1.30 20.59
CA THR A 361 -8.70 -2.58 20.78
C THR A 361 -8.94 -3.31 19.44
N ARG A 362 -9.40 -2.58 18.42
CA ARG A 362 -9.68 -3.17 17.11
C ARG A 362 -8.41 -3.60 16.37
N LEU A 363 -7.28 -2.92 16.59
CA LEU A 363 -6.00 -3.23 15.95
C LEU A 363 -5.18 -4.30 16.68
N ALA A 364 -5.47 -4.54 17.97
CA ALA A 364 -4.76 -5.51 18.79
C ALA A 364 -4.85 -6.92 18.17
N GLY A 365 -3.69 -7.57 17.99
CA GLY A 365 -3.60 -8.92 17.44
C GLY A 365 -3.82 -9.04 15.92
N ARG A 366 -4.05 -7.92 15.20
CA ARG A 366 -4.35 -7.92 13.76
C ARG A 366 -3.15 -7.60 12.87
N GLY A 367 -1.96 -8.00 13.28
CA GLY A 367 -0.73 -7.77 12.52
C GLY A 367 0.12 -6.62 13.09
N GLN A 368 1.04 -6.12 12.29
CA GLN A 368 1.96 -5.07 12.69
C GLN A 368 1.39 -3.69 12.34
N VAL A 369 1.30 -2.82 13.34
CA VAL A 369 0.73 -1.48 13.22
C VAL A 369 1.75 -0.45 13.65
N TRP A 370 2.18 0.39 12.71
CA TRP A 370 3.08 1.51 12.96
C TRP A 370 2.28 2.79 13.16
N MET A 371 2.53 3.47 14.26
CA MET A 371 1.83 4.69 14.64
C MET A 371 2.83 5.78 14.99
N THR A 372 2.49 7.03 14.65
CA THR A 372 3.28 8.20 15.03
C THR A 372 2.48 9.11 15.96
N GLY A 373 3.19 9.77 16.88
CA GLY A 373 2.64 10.80 17.76
C GLY A 373 3.71 11.74 18.29
N THR A 374 3.29 12.89 18.80
CA THR A 374 4.19 13.83 19.46
C THR A 374 4.51 13.41 20.89
N GLU A 375 3.54 12.80 21.57
CA GLU A 375 3.62 12.44 22.98
C GLU A 375 3.34 10.94 23.17
N ASP A 376 4.07 10.32 24.08
CA ASP A 376 3.93 8.90 24.40
C ASP A 376 2.58 8.61 25.09
N ALA A 377 2.07 9.59 25.86
CA ALA A 377 0.78 9.51 26.55
C ALA A 377 -0.43 9.24 25.63
N LEU A 378 -0.33 9.58 24.34
CA LEU A 378 -1.37 9.26 23.35
C LEU A 378 -1.58 7.75 23.20
N PHE A 379 -0.62 6.95 23.60
CA PHE A 379 -0.56 5.49 23.40
C PHE A 379 -0.63 4.69 24.71
N ASP A 380 -0.97 5.33 25.83
CA ASP A 380 -1.02 4.66 27.15
C ASP A 380 -2.07 3.52 27.22
N ALA A 381 -3.12 3.62 26.40
CA ALA A 381 -4.13 2.57 26.29
C ALA A 381 -3.68 1.36 25.44
N ILE A 382 -2.47 1.37 24.89
CA ILE A 382 -1.87 0.18 24.26
C ILE A 382 -1.15 -0.62 25.35
N ASP A 383 -1.62 -1.82 25.61
CA ASP A 383 -1.02 -2.74 26.57
C ASP A 383 0.47 -2.99 26.30
N GLY A 384 1.25 -3.33 27.31
CA GLY A 384 2.71 -3.36 27.39
C GLY A 384 3.52 -4.15 26.35
N ARG A 385 2.90 -4.54 25.23
CA ARG A 385 3.53 -5.27 24.11
C ARG A 385 3.90 -4.37 22.92
N ALA A 386 3.81 -3.04 23.03
CA ALA A 386 4.20 -2.12 21.98
C ALA A 386 5.73 -1.93 21.94
N THR A 387 6.32 -1.95 20.75
CA THR A 387 7.67 -1.43 20.52
C THR A 387 7.60 0.09 20.50
N ARG A 388 8.13 0.77 21.51
CA ARG A 388 8.16 2.24 21.61
C ARG A 388 9.52 2.76 21.19
N ILE A 389 9.57 3.70 20.28
CA ILE A 389 10.79 4.25 19.69
C ILE A 389 10.72 5.77 19.76
N ALA A 390 11.61 6.39 20.52
CA ALA A 390 11.79 7.83 20.52
C ALA A 390 12.66 8.24 19.32
N VAL A 391 12.12 9.08 18.44
CA VAL A 391 12.80 9.58 17.24
C VAL A 391 13.37 10.97 17.51
N GLY A 392 14.63 11.21 17.14
CA GLY A 392 15.27 12.53 17.28
C GLY A 392 16.01 12.78 18.59
N ARG A 393 16.34 11.73 19.35
CA ARG A 393 17.29 11.80 20.46
C ARG A 393 18.64 11.21 20.06
#